data_02abbecc9ee9c6530e8addad1905dc20
#
_entry.id   02abbecc9ee9c6530e8addad1905dc20
#
_cell.length_a   1.000
_cell.length_b   1.000
_cell.length_c   1.000
_cell.angle_alpha   90.00
_cell.angle_beta   90.00
_cell.angle_gamma   90.00
#
_symmetry.space_group_name_H-M   'P 1'
#
loop_
_entity.id
_entity.type
_entity.pdbx_description
1 polymer ?
#
loop_
_entity_poly.entity_id
_entity_poly.type
_entity_poly.pdbx_seq_one_letter_code
_entity_poly.pdbx_strand_id
1 'polypeptide(L)'
;MMKQLLNSLCMTIALLTVWTGAKAASVPTVTWDSQSLLIDGHRVCPVMGEIHYSRIPADEWACEVKKMKEGGVTIIATYVFWNHIEEQEGIFRWDGQRSLRRFLEVCQQEQMPVVLRLGPFCHGEVRNGGIPDWVFTKGCKLRESNPVFLGLAEKLYRQIFTQVQGLQWKDGGPVIAAQFDNEYRGRGEYLVALKRIAEKIGFDLPFYTRTGWPELRTPVPFGEMLPLYGDYADGFWDKEITEGCGSYYKAFNFSTPSHSAGGGENMGALDGANDNKKAAESPSPSGWSGGAYPYFTCELGGGMATAYHRRPLLQPEDAYSMALVKLGSGSNLLGYYMYHGGTNPEGVLHTMNECQTSPGTANNDLPVMTYDFQAPLGEFGQTYPHYYTLRPLHLFMHDWGETLAPMRASFPSPQELKQGDDQQLRWAVRSINGKQGNETSSSGTAEGSAFIFVNNYERFFKLSKKANVQLEACGIKLPKLSIPSGCMAIFPVNIDGIRYATAQLVARREGKTYLM
;
A
#
# COMPACT_ATOMS: atom_id res chain seq x y z
N MET A 1 24.12 -38.74 59.27
CA MET A 1 22.95 -37.83 59.23
C MET A 1 23.29 -36.40 58.85
N MET A 2 24.42 -35.81 59.23
CA MET A 2 24.77 -34.41 58.93
C MET A 2 25.18 -34.14 57.45
N LYS A 3 25.74 -35.14 56.74
CA LYS A 3 26.11 -35.01 55.30
C LYS A 3 24.89 -35.08 54.34
N GLN A 4 23.78 -35.71 54.72
CA GLN A 4 22.59 -35.78 53.90
C GLN A 4 21.75 -34.49 53.99
N LEU A 5 21.80 -33.79 55.14
CA LEU A 5 21.13 -32.50 55.32
C LEU A 5 21.82 -31.34 54.54
N LEU A 6 23.18 -31.40 54.40
CA LEU A 6 23.89 -30.39 53.58
C LEU A 6 23.64 -30.53 52.08
N ASN A 7 23.51 -31.74 51.56
CA ASN A 7 23.22 -31.96 50.14
C ASN A 7 21.78 -31.59 49.76
N SER A 8 20.81 -31.75 50.68
CA SER A 8 19.44 -31.26 50.43
C SER A 8 19.34 -29.75 50.47
N LEU A 9 20.14 -29.07 51.32
CA LEU A 9 20.11 -27.61 51.40
C LEU A 9 20.79 -26.93 50.19
N CYS A 10 21.85 -27.55 49.64
CA CYS A 10 22.51 -27.07 48.40
C CYS A 10 21.66 -27.28 47.15
N MET A 11 20.82 -28.33 47.08
CA MET A 11 19.90 -28.55 45.96
C MET A 11 18.71 -27.62 45.97
N THR A 12 18.25 -27.18 47.14
CA THR A 12 17.12 -26.24 47.27
C THR A 12 17.53 -24.79 46.97
N ILE A 13 18.81 -24.43 47.20
CA ILE A 13 19.34 -23.09 46.87
C ILE A 13 19.69 -22.98 45.37
N ALA A 14 20.07 -24.09 44.70
CA ALA A 14 20.32 -24.09 43.25
C ALA A 14 19.07 -24.01 42.36
N LEU A 15 17.86 -24.27 42.93
CA LEU A 15 16.58 -24.16 42.23
C LEU A 15 15.92 -22.77 42.37
N LEU A 16 16.49 -21.86 43.19
CA LEU A 16 15.95 -20.52 43.44
C LEU A 16 16.69 -19.39 42.68
N THR A 17 17.71 -19.72 41.89
CA THR A 17 18.49 -18.70 41.15
C THR A 17 18.41 -18.77 39.63
N VAL A 18 17.42 -19.48 39.04
CA VAL A 18 17.14 -19.46 37.59
C VAL A 18 15.80 -18.78 37.28
N TRP A 19 15.45 -17.79 38.08
CA TRP A 19 14.38 -16.85 37.75
C TRP A 19 14.95 -15.48 37.41
N THR A 20 15.90 -15.47 36.44
CA THR A 20 16.39 -14.23 35.87
C THR A 20 15.64 -13.95 34.60
N GLY A 21 14.67 -13.07 34.71
CA GLY A 21 14.33 -12.15 33.63
C GLY A 21 13.85 -12.78 32.32
N ALA A 22 12.75 -13.52 32.32
CA ALA A 22 11.91 -13.48 31.14
C ALA A 22 11.51 -12.01 30.98
N LYS A 23 12.20 -11.26 30.09
CA LYS A 23 11.64 -10.00 29.58
C LYS A 23 10.21 -10.33 29.18
N ALA A 24 9.23 -9.69 29.80
CA ALA A 24 7.87 -9.76 29.32
C ALA A 24 7.93 -9.50 27.81
N ALA A 25 7.49 -10.45 27.01
CA ALA A 25 7.45 -10.26 25.57
C ALA A 25 6.66 -8.99 25.32
N SER A 26 7.26 -8.01 24.68
CA SER A 26 6.57 -6.76 24.34
C SER A 26 5.37 -7.14 23.46
N VAL A 27 4.22 -6.54 23.72
CA VAL A 27 3.03 -6.72 22.87
C VAL A 27 3.43 -6.27 21.45
N PRO A 28 3.21 -7.09 20.42
CA PRO A 28 3.48 -6.71 19.04
C PRO A 28 2.75 -5.42 18.67
N THR A 29 3.44 -4.51 18.00
CA THR A 29 2.90 -3.18 17.68
C THR A 29 3.02 -2.85 16.21
N VAL A 30 2.04 -2.12 15.69
CA VAL A 30 2.10 -1.47 14.38
C VAL A 30 1.81 0.00 14.56
N THR A 31 2.74 0.83 14.19
CA THR A 31 2.67 2.29 14.30
C THR A 31 3.23 2.96 13.06
N TRP A 32 3.19 4.25 13.01
CA TRP A 32 3.77 5.04 11.93
C TRP A 32 4.28 6.38 12.46
N ASP A 33 5.23 6.96 11.74
CA ASP A 33 5.70 8.32 11.96
C ASP A 33 5.64 9.12 10.64
N SER A 34 6.22 10.30 10.61
CA SER A 34 6.25 11.14 9.39
C SER A 34 7.04 10.53 8.22
N GLN A 35 7.77 9.45 8.44
CA GLN A 35 8.65 8.86 7.45
C GLN A 35 8.15 7.50 6.95
N SER A 36 7.70 6.62 7.85
CA SER A 36 7.33 5.26 7.45
C SER A 36 6.42 4.55 8.43
N LEU A 37 6.03 3.35 8.04
CA LEU A 37 5.44 2.34 8.92
C LEU A 37 6.52 1.76 9.84
N LEU A 38 6.15 1.48 11.10
CA LEU A 38 6.97 0.78 12.08
C LEU A 38 6.22 -0.48 12.51
N ILE A 39 6.84 -1.63 12.32
CA ILE A 39 6.34 -2.93 12.79
C ILE A 39 7.27 -3.39 13.91
N ASP A 40 6.73 -3.58 15.10
CA ASP A 40 7.48 -3.92 16.32
C ASP A 40 8.67 -2.97 16.59
N GLY A 41 8.46 -1.68 16.26
CA GLY A 41 9.47 -0.62 16.42
C GLY A 41 10.51 -0.55 15.29
N HIS A 42 10.49 -1.49 14.34
CA HIS A 42 11.39 -1.48 13.19
C HIS A 42 10.78 -0.71 12.01
N ARG A 43 11.55 0.20 11.45
CA ARG A 43 11.17 0.97 10.27
C ARG A 43 11.15 0.09 9.04
N VAL A 44 10.05 0.13 8.28
CA VAL A 44 9.88 -0.66 7.07
C VAL A 44 9.45 0.20 5.88
N CYS A 45 9.82 -0.24 4.69
CA CYS A 45 9.36 0.32 3.41
C CYS A 45 8.72 -0.82 2.60
N PRO A 46 7.47 -1.19 2.92
CA PRO A 46 6.88 -2.42 2.42
C PRO A 46 6.36 -2.29 0.99
N VAL A 47 6.19 -3.46 0.37
CA VAL A 47 5.41 -3.65 -0.85
C VAL A 47 4.08 -4.29 -0.46
N MET A 48 2.97 -3.58 -0.66
CA MET A 48 1.63 -4.08 -0.40
C MET A 48 0.97 -4.50 -1.72
N GLY A 49 0.49 -5.73 -1.78
CA GLY A 49 -0.21 -6.25 -2.94
C GLY A 49 -1.68 -6.54 -2.62
N GLU A 50 -2.59 -6.00 -3.44
CA GLU A 50 -4.00 -6.31 -3.27
C GLU A 50 -4.41 -7.58 -4.00
N ILE A 51 -5.09 -8.46 -3.26
CA ILE A 51 -5.77 -9.67 -3.71
C ILE A 51 -7.15 -9.71 -3.06
N HIS A 52 -8.20 -9.90 -3.82
CA HIS A 52 -9.52 -10.09 -3.23
C HIS A 52 -9.72 -11.59 -2.93
N TYR A 53 -9.55 -11.98 -1.67
CA TYR A 53 -9.61 -13.39 -1.26
C TYR A 53 -10.87 -14.11 -1.75
N SER A 54 -12.00 -13.39 -1.80
CA SER A 54 -13.27 -13.91 -2.26
C SER A 54 -13.35 -14.16 -3.78
N ARG A 55 -12.37 -13.66 -4.55
CA ARG A 55 -12.23 -13.90 -5.99
C ARG A 55 -11.28 -15.05 -6.34
N ILE A 56 -10.70 -15.69 -5.31
CA ILE A 56 -9.75 -16.81 -5.47
C ILE A 56 -10.37 -18.06 -4.84
N PRO A 57 -10.29 -19.23 -5.48
CA PRO A 57 -10.71 -20.50 -4.87
C PRO A 57 -10.00 -20.72 -3.52
N ALA A 58 -10.76 -21.13 -2.50
CA ALA A 58 -10.24 -21.19 -1.14
C ALA A 58 -9.13 -22.22 -0.92
N ASP A 59 -9.02 -23.21 -1.77
CA ASP A 59 -7.96 -24.23 -1.80
C ASP A 59 -6.68 -23.72 -2.50
N GLU A 60 -6.76 -22.64 -3.27
CA GLU A 60 -5.63 -22.02 -3.94
C GLU A 60 -4.96 -20.91 -3.11
N TRP A 61 -5.59 -20.38 -2.07
CA TRP A 61 -5.08 -19.23 -1.29
C TRP A 61 -3.62 -19.37 -0.87
N ALA A 62 -3.23 -20.54 -0.34
CA ALA A 62 -1.85 -20.74 0.11
C ALA A 62 -0.84 -20.66 -1.05
N CYS A 63 -1.19 -21.18 -2.22
CA CYS A 63 -0.36 -21.10 -3.42
C CYS A 63 -0.22 -19.65 -3.90
N GLU A 64 -1.34 -18.93 -3.97
CA GLU A 64 -1.34 -17.56 -4.49
C GLU A 64 -0.65 -16.57 -3.53
N VAL A 65 -0.83 -16.72 -2.22
CA VAL A 65 -0.09 -15.95 -1.20
C VAL A 65 1.43 -16.18 -1.34
N LYS A 66 1.87 -17.43 -1.57
CA LYS A 66 3.29 -17.74 -1.82
C LYS A 66 3.82 -17.07 -3.07
N LYS A 67 3.08 -17.12 -4.18
CA LYS A 67 3.46 -16.43 -5.42
C LYS A 67 3.60 -14.93 -5.21
N MET A 68 2.69 -14.29 -4.46
CA MET A 68 2.81 -12.88 -4.11
C MET A 68 4.08 -12.61 -3.32
N LYS A 69 4.38 -13.41 -2.30
CA LYS A 69 5.60 -13.33 -1.50
C LYS A 69 6.86 -13.49 -2.35
N GLU A 70 6.90 -14.46 -3.26
CA GLU A 70 8.01 -14.68 -4.19
C GLU A 70 8.18 -13.53 -5.18
N GLY A 71 7.11 -12.81 -5.52
CA GLY A 71 7.12 -11.58 -6.29
C GLY A 71 7.63 -10.37 -5.50
N GLY A 72 7.91 -10.53 -4.19
CA GLY A 72 8.44 -9.51 -3.31
C GLY A 72 7.38 -8.70 -2.54
N VAL A 73 6.11 -9.13 -2.56
CA VAL A 73 5.07 -8.56 -1.71
C VAL A 73 5.35 -8.91 -0.25
N THR A 74 5.25 -7.94 0.63
CA THR A 74 5.50 -8.07 2.08
C THR A 74 4.25 -7.84 2.94
N ILE A 75 3.20 -7.26 2.36
CA ILE A 75 1.90 -7.05 2.99
C ILE A 75 0.81 -7.36 1.97
N ILE A 76 -0.21 -8.09 2.36
CA ILE A 76 -1.41 -8.33 1.57
C ILE A 76 -2.48 -7.30 1.95
N ALA A 77 -3.16 -6.70 0.96
CA ALA A 77 -4.41 -5.98 1.17
C ALA A 77 -5.58 -6.78 0.57
N THR A 78 -6.74 -6.74 1.23
CA THR A 78 -7.94 -7.41 0.74
C THR A 78 -9.22 -6.76 1.24
N TYR A 79 -10.23 -6.66 0.36
CA TYR A 79 -11.57 -6.23 0.74
C TYR A 79 -12.40 -7.36 1.36
N VAL A 80 -13.31 -6.96 2.25
CA VAL A 80 -14.46 -7.77 2.67
C VAL A 80 -15.70 -7.19 2.00
N PHE A 81 -16.16 -7.82 0.93
CA PHE A 81 -17.33 -7.36 0.18
C PHE A 81 -18.61 -7.72 0.94
N TRP A 82 -19.31 -6.71 1.45
CA TRP A 82 -20.54 -6.89 2.23
C TRP A 82 -21.62 -7.63 1.46
N ASN A 83 -21.86 -7.28 0.20
CA ASN A 83 -22.85 -7.95 -0.65
C ASN A 83 -22.52 -9.42 -0.93
N HIS A 84 -21.26 -9.87 -0.76
CA HIS A 84 -20.87 -11.26 -0.92
C HIS A 84 -21.09 -12.08 0.37
N ILE A 85 -20.92 -11.46 1.53
CA ILE A 85 -21.08 -12.14 2.82
C ILE A 85 -22.51 -12.04 3.38
N GLU A 86 -23.30 -11.02 2.99
CA GLU A 86 -24.69 -10.79 3.39
C GLU A 86 -25.53 -10.33 2.19
N GLU A 87 -25.61 -11.15 1.12
CA GLU A 87 -26.43 -10.84 -0.06
C GLU A 87 -27.92 -10.73 0.30
N GLN A 88 -28.39 -11.54 1.27
CA GLN A 88 -29.72 -11.48 1.85
C GLN A 88 -29.66 -10.94 3.27
N GLU A 89 -30.52 -9.98 3.60
CA GLU A 89 -30.55 -9.32 4.89
C GLU A 89 -30.59 -10.32 6.08
N GLY A 90 -29.65 -10.20 6.99
CA GLY A 90 -29.55 -11.02 8.20
C GLY A 90 -28.92 -12.40 7.98
N ILE A 91 -28.58 -12.76 6.75
CA ILE A 91 -27.97 -14.06 6.42
C ILE A 91 -26.49 -13.86 6.10
N PHE A 92 -25.66 -13.88 7.15
CA PHE A 92 -24.20 -13.83 6.98
C PHE A 92 -23.64 -15.21 6.66
N ARG A 93 -22.75 -15.26 5.68
CA ARG A 93 -22.09 -16.48 5.21
C ARG A 93 -20.59 -16.33 5.27
N TRP A 94 -19.95 -17.30 5.93
CA TRP A 94 -18.50 -17.36 6.11
C TRP A 94 -17.91 -18.71 5.62
N ASP A 95 -18.57 -19.31 4.64
CA ASP A 95 -18.20 -20.58 4.04
C ASP A 95 -17.43 -20.41 2.73
N GLY A 96 -16.65 -21.43 2.35
CA GLY A 96 -15.90 -21.46 1.08
C GLY A 96 -15.03 -20.21 0.88
N GLN A 97 -15.17 -19.55 -0.27
CA GLN A 97 -14.45 -18.32 -0.60
C GLN A 97 -14.85 -17.09 0.25
N ARG A 98 -15.92 -17.21 1.07
CA ARG A 98 -16.34 -16.16 2.02
C ARG A 98 -15.61 -16.25 3.35
N SER A 99 -14.87 -17.35 3.62
CA SER A 99 -14.24 -17.61 4.92
C SER A 99 -13.02 -16.70 5.15
N LEU A 100 -13.29 -15.48 5.62
CA LEU A 100 -12.23 -14.53 5.95
C LEU A 100 -11.25 -15.10 6.98
N ARG A 101 -11.76 -15.75 8.04
CA ARG A 101 -10.91 -16.34 9.07
C ARG A 101 -9.89 -17.33 8.50
N ARG A 102 -10.36 -18.27 7.65
CA ARG A 102 -9.47 -19.25 7.03
C ARG A 102 -8.42 -18.59 6.12
N PHE A 103 -8.80 -17.54 5.38
CA PHE A 103 -7.84 -16.78 4.58
C PHE A 103 -6.77 -16.10 5.46
N LEU A 104 -7.17 -15.49 6.58
CA LEU A 104 -6.23 -14.89 7.53
C LEU A 104 -5.31 -15.93 8.17
N GLU A 105 -5.81 -17.11 8.51
CA GLU A 105 -5.02 -18.23 9.02
C GLU A 105 -3.99 -18.72 7.98
N VAL A 106 -4.35 -18.76 6.69
CA VAL A 106 -3.40 -19.03 5.59
C VAL A 106 -2.32 -17.96 5.53
N CYS A 107 -2.69 -16.68 5.58
CA CYS A 107 -1.72 -15.59 5.60
C CYS A 107 -0.78 -15.67 6.82
N GLN A 108 -1.29 -16.04 7.99
CA GLN A 108 -0.48 -16.25 9.19
C GLN A 108 0.52 -17.40 9.01
N GLN A 109 0.10 -18.54 8.46
CA GLN A 109 0.96 -19.67 8.17
C GLN A 109 2.08 -19.32 7.18
N GLU A 110 1.76 -18.50 6.19
CA GLU A 110 2.72 -17.99 5.20
C GLU A 110 3.52 -16.77 5.70
N GLN A 111 3.29 -16.34 6.95
CA GLN A 111 3.93 -15.15 7.54
C GLN A 111 3.73 -13.88 6.70
N MET A 112 2.52 -13.68 6.21
CA MET A 112 2.13 -12.51 5.43
C MET A 112 1.22 -11.61 6.25
N PRO A 113 1.67 -10.41 6.65
CA PRO A 113 0.81 -9.39 7.25
C PRO A 113 -0.33 -9.01 6.32
N VAL A 114 -1.48 -8.69 6.91
CA VAL A 114 -2.71 -8.37 6.17
C VAL A 114 -3.28 -7.03 6.57
N VAL A 115 -3.65 -6.25 5.58
CA VAL A 115 -4.46 -5.03 5.71
C VAL A 115 -5.88 -5.37 5.27
N LEU A 116 -6.86 -5.18 6.15
CA LEU A 116 -8.28 -5.42 5.85
C LEU A 116 -8.97 -4.14 5.38
N ARG A 117 -9.64 -4.20 4.25
CA ARG A 117 -10.46 -3.11 3.75
C ARG A 117 -11.92 -3.43 4.11
N LEU A 118 -12.43 -2.78 5.20
CA LEU A 118 -13.68 -3.16 5.87
C LEU A 118 -14.95 -2.63 5.18
N GLY A 119 -14.82 -1.72 4.25
CA GLY A 119 -15.98 -1.01 3.69
C GLY A 119 -16.60 -0.06 4.73
N PRO A 120 -17.93 0.19 4.72
CA PRO A 120 -19.03 -0.53 4.03
C PRO A 120 -19.03 -0.45 2.50
N PHE A 121 -18.55 0.65 1.91
CA PHE A 121 -18.36 0.80 0.48
C PHE A 121 -16.90 0.49 0.12
N CYS A 122 -16.70 -0.39 -0.83
CA CYS A 122 -15.37 -0.84 -1.25
C CYS A 122 -14.98 -0.31 -2.65
N HIS A 123 -15.94 0.05 -3.50
CA HIS A 123 -15.82 0.06 -4.95
C HIS A 123 -15.43 -1.33 -5.46
N GLY A 124 -14.14 -1.64 -5.56
CA GLY A 124 -13.64 -3.00 -5.87
C GLY A 124 -14.17 -3.59 -7.17
N GLU A 125 -14.77 -2.75 -8.02
CA GLU A 125 -15.47 -3.10 -9.26
C GLU A 125 -16.51 -4.22 -9.05
N VAL A 126 -17.14 -4.19 -7.86
CA VAL A 126 -18.25 -5.08 -7.51
C VAL A 126 -19.57 -4.33 -7.53
N ARG A 127 -20.66 -5.08 -7.67
CA ARG A 127 -22.04 -4.57 -7.63
C ARG A 127 -22.25 -3.65 -6.42
N ASN A 128 -22.76 -2.43 -6.68
CA ASN A 128 -23.02 -1.39 -5.67
C ASN A 128 -21.80 -0.99 -4.83
N GLY A 129 -20.57 -1.23 -5.32
CA GLY A 129 -19.35 -1.02 -4.53
C GLY A 129 -19.28 -1.91 -3.28
N GLY A 130 -19.93 -3.06 -3.30
CA GLY A 130 -19.97 -4.02 -2.21
C GLY A 130 -21.16 -3.86 -1.25
N ILE A 131 -22.01 -2.83 -1.40
CA ILE A 131 -23.20 -2.65 -0.55
C ILE A 131 -24.31 -3.56 -1.06
N PRO A 132 -24.96 -4.40 -0.22
CA PRO A 132 -26.07 -5.26 -0.64
C PRO A 132 -27.28 -4.49 -1.15
N ASP A 133 -27.99 -5.03 -2.14
CA ASP A 133 -29.16 -4.40 -2.76
C ASP A 133 -30.27 -4.06 -1.73
N TRP A 134 -30.48 -4.92 -0.75
CA TRP A 134 -31.48 -4.69 0.31
C TRP A 134 -31.21 -3.43 1.16
N VAL A 135 -29.95 -2.97 1.27
CA VAL A 135 -29.60 -1.74 2.00
C VAL A 135 -30.25 -0.51 1.36
N PHE A 136 -30.37 -0.49 0.01
CA PHE A 136 -30.98 0.61 -0.73
C PHE A 136 -32.49 0.74 -0.46
N THR A 137 -33.12 -0.30 0.09
CA THR A 137 -34.55 -0.27 0.46
C THR A 137 -34.80 0.33 1.85
N LYS A 138 -33.76 0.64 2.64
CA LYS A 138 -33.88 1.15 4.01
C LYS A 138 -34.28 2.62 4.11
N GLY A 139 -34.35 3.34 2.99
CA GLY A 139 -34.77 4.75 2.97
C GLY A 139 -33.79 5.69 3.71
N CYS A 140 -32.55 5.28 3.91
CA CYS A 140 -31.51 6.08 4.54
C CYS A 140 -30.50 6.57 3.49
N LYS A 141 -29.85 7.69 3.79
CA LYS A 141 -28.69 8.12 3.02
C LYS A 141 -27.50 7.23 3.32
N LEU A 142 -26.89 6.71 2.27
CA LEU A 142 -25.72 5.83 2.37
C LEU A 142 -24.44 6.67 2.45
N ARG A 143 -23.41 6.10 3.08
CA ARG A 143 -22.09 6.73 3.20
C ARG A 143 -22.16 8.13 3.82
N GLU A 144 -23.01 8.31 4.83
CA GLU A 144 -23.13 9.52 5.64
C GLU A 144 -23.30 9.13 7.12
N SER A 145 -23.14 10.10 8.02
CA SER A 145 -23.40 9.93 9.47
C SER A 145 -24.90 9.78 9.76
N ASN A 146 -25.57 8.91 9.02
CA ASN A 146 -26.99 8.57 9.19
C ASN A 146 -27.10 7.43 10.21
N PRO A 147 -27.90 7.56 11.30
CA PRO A 147 -27.99 6.54 12.33
C PRO A 147 -28.40 5.14 11.82
N VAL A 148 -29.27 5.08 10.81
CA VAL A 148 -29.69 3.79 10.22
C VAL A 148 -28.51 3.14 9.50
N PHE A 149 -27.82 3.89 8.64
CA PHE A 149 -26.69 3.37 7.90
C PHE A 149 -25.51 3.00 8.83
N LEU A 150 -25.21 3.85 9.83
CA LEU A 150 -24.18 3.53 10.83
C LEU A 150 -24.54 2.29 11.66
N GLY A 151 -25.81 2.08 11.98
CA GLY A 151 -26.28 0.87 12.65
C GLY A 151 -26.10 -0.40 11.80
N LEU A 152 -26.28 -0.29 10.48
CA LEU A 152 -26.00 -1.38 9.54
C LEU A 152 -24.49 -1.65 9.42
N ALA A 153 -23.69 -0.59 9.34
CA ALA A 153 -22.22 -0.71 9.35
C ALA A 153 -21.69 -1.33 10.65
N GLU A 154 -22.28 -0.99 11.81
CA GLU A 154 -21.94 -1.62 13.09
C GLU A 154 -22.22 -3.13 13.07
N LYS A 155 -23.35 -3.56 12.51
CA LYS A 155 -23.67 -5.00 12.37
C LYS A 155 -22.64 -5.70 11.47
N LEU A 156 -22.31 -5.10 10.32
CA LEU A 156 -21.26 -5.60 9.42
C LEU A 156 -19.93 -5.76 10.15
N TYR A 157 -19.46 -4.72 10.83
CA TYR A 157 -18.16 -4.73 11.51
C TYR A 157 -18.12 -5.74 12.67
N ARG A 158 -19.23 -5.94 13.41
CA ARG A 158 -19.32 -7.00 14.40
C ARG A 158 -19.15 -8.38 13.78
N GLN A 159 -19.76 -8.62 12.62
CA GLN A 159 -19.65 -9.89 11.91
C GLN A 159 -18.21 -10.11 11.38
N ILE A 160 -17.59 -9.08 10.80
CA ILE A 160 -16.19 -9.16 10.39
C ILE A 160 -15.30 -9.42 11.61
N PHE A 161 -15.54 -8.74 12.73
CA PHE A 161 -14.74 -8.93 13.94
C PHE A 161 -14.78 -10.36 14.47
N THR A 162 -15.90 -11.08 14.35
CA THR A 162 -15.95 -12.52 14.73
C THR A 162 -14.94 -13.37 13.94
N GLN A 163 -14.56 -12.95 12.72
CA GLN A 163 -13.56 -13.62 11.90
C GLN A 163 -12.13 -13.18 12.24
N VAL A 164 -11.95 -11.98 12.77
CA VAL A 164 -10.66 -11.33 13.05
C VAL A 164 -10.21 -11.52 14.51
N GLN A 165 -11.13 -11.81 15.40
CA GLN A 165 -10.84 -11.95 16.84
C GLN A 165 -9.71 -12.96 17.11
N GLY A 166 -8.64 -12.50 17.81
CA GLY A 166 -7.43 -13.26 18.08
C GLY A 166 -6.46 -13.33 16.88
N LEU A 167 -6.74 -12.63 15.79
CA LEU A 167 -5.89 -12.57 14.59
C LEU A 167 -5.36 -11.15 14.28
N GLN A 168 -5.54 -10.19 15.19
CA GLN A 168 -4.87 -8.89 15.09
C GLN A 168 -3.38 -9.05 15.43
N TRP A 169 -2.53 -8.15 14.94
CA TRP A 169 -1.07 -8.20 15.17
C TRP A 169 -0.71 -8.26 16.64
N LYS A 170 -1.35 -7.46 17.46
CA LYS A 170 -1.18 -7.46 18.93
C LYS A 170 -1.50 -8.80 19.59
N ASP A 171 -2.31 -9.63 18.96
CA ASP A 171 -2.69 -10.98 19.44
C ASP A 171 -1.81 -12.07 18.81
N GLY A 172 -0.79 -11.70 18.03
CA GLY A 172 0.08 -12.61 17.28
C GLY A 172 -0.49 -13.08 15.94
N GLY A 173 -1.57 -12.45 15.46
CA GLY A 173 -2.17 -12.73 14.15
C GLY A 173 -1.60 -11.87 13.03
N PRO A 174 -2.07 -12.03 11.79
CA PRO A 174 -1.51 -11.36 10.63
C PRO A 174 -2.08 -9.95 10.39
N VAL A 175 -3.22 -9.56 11.03
CA VAL A 175 -3.92 -8.32 10.71
C VAL A 175 -3.23 -7.11 11.34
N ILE A 176 -2.62 -6.25 10.49
CA ILE A 176 -1.79 -5.11 10.91
C ILE A 176 -2.48 -3.75 10.80
N ALA A 177 -3.47 -3.61 9.93
CA ALA A 177 -4.19 -2.35 9.72
C ALA A 177 -5.56 -2.58 9.07
N ALA A 178 -6.42 -1.57 9.07
CA ALA A 178 -7.68 -1.62 8.35
C ALA A 178 -8.04 -0.30 7.67
N GLN A 179 -8.85 -0.39 6.59
CA GLN A 179 -9.40 0.75 5.85
C GLN A 179 -10.89 0.87 6.10
N PHE A 180 -11.36 2.13 6.23
CA PHE A 180 -12.77 2.47 6.20
C PHE A 180 -13.16 3.10 4.87
N ASP A 181 -14.28 2.63 4.30
CA ASP A 181 -14.85 3.14 3.06
C ASP A 181 -13.81 3.17 1.92
N ASN A 182 -14.15 3.72 0.77
CA ASN A 182 -13.21 3.92 -0.32
C ASN A 182 -13.58 5.13 -1.15
N GLU A 183 -12.57 5.94 -1.54
CA GLU A 183 -12.74 7.14 -2.37
C GLU A 183 -13.90 8.03 -1.91
N TYR A 184 -14.03 8.17 -0.60
CA TYR A 184 -15.12 8.93 0.00
C TYR A 184 -14.92 10.44 -0.24
N ARG A 185 -15.99 11.11 -0.65
CA ARG A 185 -16.00 12.54 -0.99
C ARG A 185 -16.95 13.36 -0.12
N GLY A 186 -17.49 12.76 0.92
CA GLY A 186 -18.42 13.41 1.83
C GLY A 186 -17.74 14.04 3.04
N ARG A 187 -18.45 14.14 4.16
CA ARG A 187 -17.97 14.78 5.39
C ARG A 187 -17.14 13.83 6.25
N GLY A 188 -16.00 14.29 6.75
CA GLY A 188 -15.06 13.47 7.53
C GLY A 188 -15.64 12.85 8.79
N GLU A 189 -16.67 13.46 9.38
CA GLU A 189 -17.35 12.93 10.57
C GLU A 189 -17.91 11.51 10.36
N TYR A 190 -18.28 11.15 9.12
CA TYR A 190 -18.69 9.80 8.78
C TYR A 190 -17.57 8.78 8.97
N LEU A 191 -16.38 9.08 8.45
CA LEU A 191 -15.22 8.21 8.60
C LEU A 191 -14.79 8.06 10.06
N VAL A 192 -14.82 9.17 10.81
CA VAL A 192 -14.55 9.14 12.27
C VAL A 192 -15.61 8.30 13.00
N ALA A 193 -16.88 8.39 12.62
CA ALA A 193 -17.95 7.57 13.21
C ALA A 193 -17.70 6.07 12.95
N LEU A 194 -17.31 5.68 11.73
CA LEU A 194 -16.95 4.29 11.41
C LEU A 194 -15.78 3.80 12.28
N LYS A 195 -14.75 4.64 12.45
CA LYS A 195 -13.60 4.33 13.32
C LYS A 195 -14.06 4.08 14.76
N ARG A 196 -14.86 4.98 15.34
CA ARG A 196 -15.36 4.80 16.73
C ARG A 196 -16.19 3.53 16.89
N ILE A 197 -16.97 3.16 15.87
CA ILE A 197 -17.70 1.90 15.86
C ILE A 197 -16.72 0.71 15.88
N ALA A 198 -15.71 0.72 15.02
CA ALA A 198 -14.74 -0.36 14.95
C ALA A 198 -13.93 -0.50 16.25
N GLU A 199 -13.43 0.60 16.81
CA GLU A 199 -12.73 0.63 18.11
C GLU A 199 -13.60 0.06 19.23
N LYS A 200 -14.86 0.47 19.31
CA LYS A 200 -15.84 -0.04 20.31
C LYS A 200 -16.09 -1.54 20.18
N ILE A 201 -16.01 -2.09 18.98
CA ILE A 201 -16.19 -3.53 18.71
C ILE A 201 -14.95 -4.32 19.14
N GLY A 202 -13.75 -3.71 19.08
CA GLY A 202 -12.50 -4.35 19.49
C GLY A 202 -11.39 -4.34 18.44
N PHE A 203 -11.58 -3.65 17.32
CA PHE A 203 -10.47 -3.39 16.41
C PHE A 203 -9.47 -2.43 17.06
N ASP A 204 -8.24 -2.90 17.25
CA ASP A 204 -7.16 -2.17 17.92
C ASP A 204 -5.91 -2.27 17.05
N LEU A 205 -5.88 -1.41 16.02
CA LEU A 205 -4.86 -1.39 14.97
C LEU A 205 -4.92 -0.03 14.24
N PRO A 206 -3.89 0.35 13.48
CA PRO A 206 -3.92 1.54 12.65
C PRO A 206 -5.02 1.51 11.60
N PHE A 207 -5.64 2.67 11.39
CA PHE A 207 -6.65 2.84 10.35
C PHE A 207 -6.17 3.79 9.27
N TYR A 208 -6.59 3.52 8.03
CA TYR A 208 -6.37 4.41 6.90
C TYR A 208 -7.64 4.57 6.07
N THR A 209 -7.61 5.52 5.17
CA THR A 209 -8.65 5.71 4.18
C THR A 209 -8.06 6.19 2.85
N ARG A 210 -8.76 5.89 1.79
CA ARG A 210 -8.55 6.45 0.47
C ARG A 210 -9.70 7.41 0.20
N THR A 211 -9.41 8.72 0.15
CA THR A 211 -10.43 9.74 -0.05
C THR A 211 -10.66 10.03 -1.54
N GLY A 212 -11.60 10.93 -1.86
CA GLY A 212 -12.01 11.18 -3.24
C GLY A 212 -10.95 11.79 -4.15
N TRP A 213 -11.19 11.78 -5.42
CA TRP A 213 -10.38 12.22 -6.55
C TRP A 213 -10.99 13.46 -7.21
N PRO A 214 -10.18 14.37 -7.76
CA PRO A 214 -8.75 14.63 -7.59
C PRO A 214 -8.44 15.45 -6.33
N GLU A 215 -9.42 15.84 -5.55
CA GLU A 215 -9.28 16.69 -4.37
C GLU A 215 -9.63 15.92 -3.11
N LEU A 216 -8.82 16.08 -2.07
CA LEU A 216 -9.20 15.64 -0.74
C LEU A 216 -10.34 16.52 -0.24
N ARG A 217 -11.58 16.04 -0.38
CA ARG A 217 -12.77 16.74 0.08
C ARG A 217 -13.29 16.25 1.42
N THR A 218 -12.55 15.36 2.03
CA THR A 218 -12.95 14.70 3.27
C THR A 218 -11.83 14.84 4.31
N PRO A 219 -11.63 16.03 4.88
CA PRO A 219 -10.65 16.20 5.93
C PRO A 219 -11.11 15.43 7.16
N VAL A 220 -10.21 14.64 7.73
CA VAL A 220 -10.32 14.03 9.06
C VAL A 220 -9.30 14.67 9.99
N PRO A 221 -9.58 14.78 11.30
CA PRO A 221 -8.61 15.31 12.24
C PRO A 221 -7.31 14.52 12.16
N PHE A 222 -6.18 15.24 12.28
CA PHE A 222 -4.86 14.65 12.19
C PHE A 222 -4.67 13.53 13.23
N GLY A 223 -4.03 12.43 12.81
CA GLY A 223 -3.80 11.25 13.67
C GLY A 223 -4.97 10.28 13.75
N GLU A 224 -6.17 10.64 13.27
CA GLU A 224 -7.31 9.73 13.30
C GLU A 224 -7.20 8.60 12.27
N MET A 225 -6.72 8.91 11.07
CA MET A 225 -6.51 7.95 9.98
C MET A 225 -5.33 8.39 9.13
N LEU A 226 -4.61 7.42 8.57
CA LEU A 226 -3.60 7.65 7.55
C LEU A 226 -4.28 7.93 6.20
N PRO A 227 -3.92 8.99 5.48
CA PRO A 227 -4.29 9.14 4.07
C PRO A 227 -3.37 8.30 3.20
N LEU A 228 -3.92 7.42 2.39
CA LEU A 228 -3.18 6.67 1.39
C LEU A 228 -3.62 7.06 -0.02
N TYR A 229 -2.74 6.89 -1.00
CA TYR A 229 -2.84 7.46 -2.33
C TYR A 229 -2.78 6.37 -3.40
N GLY A 230 -3.00 6.76 -4.65
CA GLY A 230 -2.86 5.89 -5.79
C GLY A 230 -2.51 6.66 -7.05
N ASP A 231 -2.25 5.94 -8.11
CA ASP A 231 -2.09 6.45 -9.47
C ASP A 231 -2.22 5.31 -10.48
N TYR A 232 -2.62 5.64 -11.69
CA TYR A 232 -2.82 4.66 -12.75
C TYR A 232 -2.18 5.14 -14.05
N ALA A 233 -1.80 4.20 -14.91
CA ALA A 233 -1.22 4.50 -16.22
C ALA A 233 -2.30 4.80 -17.28
N ASP A 234 -3.52 4.35 -17.05
CA ASP A 234 -4.68 4.50 -17.92
C ASP A 234 -5.95 4.22 -17.09
N GLY A 235 -7.12 4.51 -17.62
CA GLY A 235 -8.38 4.33 -16.91
C GLY A 235 -9.46 3.61 -17.73
N PHE A 236 -9.99 2.47 -17.27
CA PHE A 236 -11.12 1.80 -17.90
C PHE A 236 -12.44 2.53 -17.66
N TRP A 237 -12.51 3.36 -16.62
CA TRP A 237 -13.69 4.20 -16.31
C TRP A 237 -13.84 5.41 -17.24
N ASP A 238 -12.82 5.76 -18.02
CA ASP A 238 -12.93 6.82 -19.02
C ASP A 238 -13.76 6.34 -20.22
N LYS A 239 -14.87 7.03 -20.49
CA LYS A 239 -15.78 6.66 -21.58
C LYS A 239 -15.26 7.11 -22.94
N GLU A 240 -14.50 8.20 -22.98
CA GLU A 240 -13.93 8.75 -24.20
C GLU A 240 -12.47 8.31 -24.38
N ILE A 241 -12.12 8.00 -25.62
CA ILE A 241 -10.73 7.73 -25.99
C ILE A 241 -10.06 9.09 -26.20
N THR A 242 -9.04 9.35 -25.39
CA THR A 242 -8.21 10.55 -25.52
C THR A 242 -6.89 10.20 -26.20
N GLU A 243 -6.24 11.19 -26.81
CA GLU A 243 -4.89 11.02 -27.37
C GLU A 243 -3.91 10.64 -26.26
N GLY A 244 -3.11 9.62 -26.48
CA GLY A 244 -2.20 9.06 -25.49
C GLY A 244 -2.96 8.47 -24.30
N CYS A 245 -2.49 8.76 -23.09
CA CYS A 245 -3.15 8.34 -21.83
C CYS A 245 -3.88 9.48 -21.11
N GLY A 246 -4.23 10.57 -21.81
CA GLY A 246 -4.90 11.71 -21.20
C GLY A 246 -4.07 12.31 -20.05
N SER A 247 -4.71 12.61 -18.92
CA SER A 247 -4.04 13.17 -17.74
C SER A 247 -3.13 12.17 -17.01
N TYR A 248 -3.23 10.88 -17.29
CA TYR A 248 -2.45 9.82 -16.63
C TYR A 248 -0.95 9.86 -16.94
N TYR A 249 -0.51 10.61 -17.98
CA TYR A 249 0.93 10.81 -18.25
C TYR A 249 1.69 11.38 -17.05
N LYS A 250 1.01 12.07 -16.13
CA LYS A 250 1.60 12.63 -14.91
C LYS A 250 2.12 11.54 -13.96
N ALA A 251 1.58 10.32 -14.04
CA ALA A 251 2.05 9.18 -13.26
C ALA A 251 3.51 8.79 -13.55
N PHE A 252 4.05 9.23 -14.70
CA PHE A 252 5.42 8.97 -15.15
C PHE A 252 6.40 10.09 -14.81
N ASN A 253 5.96 11.15 -14.13
CA ASN A 253 6.77 12.31 -13.75
C ASN A 253 7.07 12.33 -12.26
N PHE A 254 8.33 12.53 -11.89
CA PHE A 254 8.68 12.79 -10.49
C PHE A 254 8.12 14.13 -10.05
N SER A 255 7.40 14.13 -8.96
CA SER A 255 6.79 15.35 -8.42
C SER A 255 6.58 15.23 -6.92
N THR A 256 6.41 16.37 -6.25
CA THR A 256 5.90 16.37 -4.89
C THR A 256 4.51 15.71 -4.87
N PRO A 257 4.12 15.07 -3.77
CA PRO A 257 2.80 14.47 -3.65
C PRO A 257 1.64 15.39 -4.05
N SER A 258 1.78 16.69 -3.84
CA SER A 258 0.80 17.71 -4.21
C SER A 258 0.60 17.92 -5.72
N HIS A 259 1.54 17.52 -6.56
CA HIS A 259 1.50 17.74 -8.00
C HIS A 259 1.27 16.46 -8.81
N SER A 260 1.24 15.33 -8.15
CA SER A 260 0.94 14.06 -8.79
C SER A 260 -0.55 14.01 -9.10
N ALA A 261 -0.90 14.18 -10.32
CA ALA A 261 -2.28 14.27 -10.78
C ALA A 261 -2.54 13.35 -11.96
N GLY A 262 -2.25 12.09 -11.82
CA GLY A 262 -2.88 11.04 -12.60
C GLY A 262 -4.32 10.86 -12.12
N GLY A 263 -5.11 10.00 -12.64
CA GLY A 263 -6.46 9.74 -12.13
C GLY A 263 -6.55 9.57 -10.61
N GLY A 264 -5.44 9.60 -9.90
CA GLY A 264 -5.38 9.42 -8.48
C GLY A 264 -4.35 10.28 -7.79
N GLU A 265 -4.75 11.39 -7.37
CA GLU A 265 -3.88 12.36 -6.80
C GLU A 265 -3.44 12.08 -5.37
N ASN A 266 -2.34 12.65 -5.06
CA ASN A 266 -1.78 12.77 -3.73
C ASN A 266 -2.43 13.91 -2.93
N MET A 267 -3.74 14.03 -3.04
CA MET A 267 -4.46 15.19 -2.52
C MET A 267 -4.41 15.31 -1.01
N GLY A 268 -4.36 14.20 -0.30
CA GLY A 268 -4.27 14.22 1.14
C GLY A 268 -2.96 14.72 1.70
N ALA A 269 -1.88 14.76 0.90
CA ALA A 269 -0.63 15.35 1.33
C ALA A 269 -0.73 16.90 1.46
N LEU A 270 -1.58 17.53 0.65
CA LEU A 270 -1.82 18.98 0.74
C LEU A 270 -2.57 19.34 2.01
N ASP A 271 -3.67 18.65 2.30
CA ASP A 271 -4.47 18.93 3.48
C ASP A 271 -3.76 18.45 4.75
N GLY A 272 -3.01 17.34 4.67
CA GLY A 272 -2.09 16.93 5.71
C GLY A 272 -1.00 17.98 5.99
N ALA A 273 -0.50 18.69 4.97
CA ALA A 273 0.46 19.78 5.15
C ALA A 273 -0.18 21.03 5.79
N ASN A 274 -1.45 21.31 5.52
CA ASN A 274 -2.17 22.41 6.15
C ASN A 274 -2.67 22.05 7.55
N ASP A 275 -3.16 20.83 7.75
CA ASP A 275 -3.54 20.33 9.07
C ASP A 275 -2.33 20.07 9.96
N ASN A 276 -1.16 19.79 9.40
CA ASN A 276 0.08 19.62 10.15
C ASN A 276 0.52 20.89 10.89
N LYS A 277 0.18 22.07 10.40
CA LYS A 277 0.38 23.32 11.17
C LYS A 277 -0.54 23.41 12.40
N LYS A 278 -1.75 22.86 12.32
CA LYS A 278 -2.70 22.80 13.45
C LYS A 278 -2.43 21.57 14.33
N ALA A 279 -1.97 20.50 13.74
CA ALA A 279 -1.71 19.23 14.44
C ALA A 279 -0.42 19.23 15.26
N ALA A 280 0.54 20.09 14.96
CA ALA A 280 1.71 20.31 15.82
C ALA A 280 1.32 20.81 17.24
N GLU A 281 0.07 21.27 17.41
CA GLU A 281 -0.50 21.75 18.68
C GLU A 281 -1.38 20.71 19.38
N SER A 282 -1.67 19.55 18.77
CA SER A 282 -2.54 18.52 19.34
C SER A 282 -1.75 17.23 19.68
N PRO A 283 -1.90 16.65 20.87
CA PRO A 283 -1.24 15.40 21.21
C PRO A 283 -1.80 14.26 20.34
N SER A 284 -0.91 13.52 19.66
CA SER A 284 -1.27 12.35 18.89
C SER A 284 -1.77 11.20 19.80
N PRO A 285 -2.87 10.54 19.46
CA PRO A 285 -3.34 9.37 20.20
C PRO A 285 -2.36 8.20 20.20
N SER A 286 -1.41 8.16 19.25
CA SER A 286 -0.41 7.10 19.11
C SER A 286 0.96 7.42 19.72
N GLY A 287 1.09 8.54 20.45
CA GLY A 287 2.39 8.99 21.00
C GLY A 287 3.35 9.56 19.93
N TRP A 288 2.87 9.79 18.73
CA TRP A 288 3.65 10.30 17.62
C TRP A 288 3.85 11.83 17.71
N SER A 289 5.09 12.29 17.55
CA SER A 289 5.50 13.68 17.77
C SER A 289 5.90 14.44 16.50
N GLY A 290 5.69 13.89 15.32
CA GLY A 290 6.13 14.49 14.06
C GLY A 290 5.00 15.05 13.22
N GLY A 291 5.01 16.31 12.88
CA GLY A 291 3.96 17.07 12.23
C GLY A 291 3.57 16.71 10.79
N ALA A 292 3.76 15.49 10.27
CA ALA A 292 3.36 15.10 8.92
C ALA A 292 2.99 13.61 8.82
N TYR A 293 2.11 13.27 7.89
CA TYR A 293 1.88 11.88 7.50
C TYR A 293 3.03 11.37 6.60
N PRO A 294 3.37 10.07 6.67
CA PRO A 294 4.22 9.44 5.68
C PRO A 294 3.50 9.39 4.33
N TYR A 295 4.27 9.40 3.24
CA TYR A 295 3.71 9.21 1.91
C TYR A 295 3.63 7.72 1.58
N PHE A 296 2.40 7.19 1.48
CA PHE A 296 2.11 5.80 1.16
C PHE A 296 1.13 5.69 -0.01
N THR A 297 1.25 4.65 -0.82
CA THR A 297 0.24 4.31 -1.83
C THR A 297 -0.54 3.06 -1.44
N CYS A 298 -1.80 2.93 -1.84
CA CYS A 298 -2.62 1.73 -1.71
C CYS A 298 -3.26 1.31 -3.04
N GLU A 299 -3.28 2.21 -4.02
CA GLU A 299 -3.90 1.97 -5.33
C GLU A 299 -2.99 2.44 -6.46
N LEU A 300 -1.72 1.99 -6.42
CA LEU A 300 -0.85 2.10 -7.57
C LEU A 300 -1.21 1.01 -8.58
N GLY A 301 -1.55 1.38 -9.81
CA GLY A 301 -1.99 0.42 -10.82
C GLY A 301 -0.96 -0.66 -11.08
N GLY A 302 -1.17 -1.86 -10.53
CA GLY A 302 -0.39 -3.05 -10.87
C GLY A 302 -0.76 -3.61 -12.24
N GLY A 303 -1.92 -3.24 -12.72
CA GLY A 303 -2.53 -3.53 -14.00
C GLY A 303 -3.68 -2.57 -14.24
N MET A 304 -4.66 -2.99 -15.05
CA MET A 304 -5.89 -2.26 -15.28
C MET A 304 -7.02 -3.20 -15.69
N ALA A 305 -8.21 -3.00 -15.11
CA ALA A 305 -9.40 -3.69 -15.53
C ALA A 305 -9.80 -3.28 -16.96
N THR A 306 -10.61 -4.11 -17.58
CA THR A 306 -11.25 -3.82 -18.86
C THR A 306 -12.76 -3.76 -18.67
N ALA A 307 -13.40 -2.77 -19.29
CA ALA A 307 -14.84 -2.67 -19.35
C ALA A 307 -15.33 -2.88 -20.78
N TYR A 308 -16.63 -3.09 -20.99
CA TYR A 308 -17.20 -3.26 -22.32
C TYR A 308 -16.98 -2.04 -23.22
N HIS A 309 -16.95 -0.85 -22.65
CA HIS A 309 -16.76 0.41 -23.38
C HIS A 309 -15.28 0.82 -23.55
N ARG A 310 -14.37 0.31 -22.72
CA ARG A 310 -12.94 0.66 -22.75
C ARG A 310 -12.06 -0.53 -22.33
N ARG A 311 -11.03 -0.82 -23.11
CA ARG A 311 -10.12 -1.98 -22.92
C ARG A 311 -8.66 -1.55 -23.05
N PRO A 312 -8.12 -0.88 -22.03
CA PRO A 312 -6.71 -0.50 -22.04
C PRO A 312 -5.82 -1.75 -22.00
N LEU A 313 -4.73 -1.73 -22.77
CA LEU A 313 -3.68 -2.76 -22.70
C LEU A 313 -2.46 -2.13 -22.05
N LEU A 314 -2.08 -2.60 -20.87
CA LEU A 314 -0.90 -2.12 -20.17
C LEU A 314 0.36 -2.87 -20.59
N GLN A 315 1.48 -2.16 -20.58
CA GLN A 315 2.80 -2.72 -20.79
C GLN A 315 3.50 -2.94 -19.44
N PRO A 316 4.42 -3.89 -19.32
CA PRO A 316 5.19 -4.11 -18.09
C PRO A 316 5.91 -2.85 -17.60
N GLU A 317 6.39 -2.03 -18.54
CA GLU A 317 7.07 -0.78 -18.25
C GLU A 317 6.17 0.28 -17.63
N ASP A 318 4.86 0.23 -17.89
CA ASP A 318 3.89 1.15 -17.28
C ASP A 318 3.89 0.99 -15.76
N ALA A 319 3.71 -0.24 -15.28
CA ALA A 319 3.67 -0.54 -13.85
C ALA A 319 5.03 -0.26 -13.17
N TYR A 320 6.13 -0.66 -13.81
CA TYR A 320 7.47 -0.43 -13.27
C TYR A 320 7.81 1.07 -13.16
N SER A 321 7.53 1.84 -14.23
CA SER A 321 7.79 3.28 -14.26
C SER A 321 7.01 4.02 -13.17
N MET A 322 5.71 3.74 -13.03
CA MET A 322 4.90 4.35 -11.97
C MET A 322 5.46 4.04 -10.58
N ALA A 323 5.80 2.78 -10.30
CA ALA A 323 6.36 2.36 -9.03
C ALA A 323 7.68 3.06 -8.72
N LEU A 324 8.60 3.10 -9.70
CA LEU A 324 9.88 3.79 -9.60
C LEU A 324 9.67 5.30 -9.33
N VAL A 325 8.75 5.93 -10.05
CA VAL A 325 8.44 7.35 -9.92
C VAL A 325 7.86 7.67 -8.54
N LYS A 326 6.91 6.87 -8.03
CA LYS A 326 6.37 7.06 -6.69
C LYS A 326 7.43 6.89 -5.62
N LEU A 327 8.28 5.87 -5.74
CA LEU A 327 9.38 5.64 -4.81
C LEU A 327 10.38 6.82 -4.81
N GLY A 328 10.79 7.27 -5.99
CA GLY A 328 11.66 8.44 -6.15
C GLY A 328 11.02 9.76 -5.69
N SER A 329 9.69 9.85 -5.75
CA SER A 329 8.91 11.00 -5.25
C SER A 329 8.67 10.99 -3.74
N GLY A 330 9.16 10.00 -3.02
CA GLY A 330 9.11 9.98 -1.56
C GLY A 330 8.18 8.95 -0.95
N SER A 331 7.51 8.10 -1.75
CA SER A 331 6.69 7.02 -1.21
C SER A 331 7.55 6.00 -0.46
N ASN A 332 7.11 5.62 0.74
CA ASN A 332 7.75 4.61 1.58
C ASN A 332 6.85 3.37 1.80
N LEU A 333 5.81 3.24 0.99
CA LEU A 333 5.01 2.04 0.82
C LEU A 333 4.47 2.05 -0.61
N LEU A 334 4.78 1.02 -1.39
CA LEU A 334 4.16 0.80 -2.70
C LEU A 334 3.01 -0.19 -2.54
N GLY A 335 1.77 0.30 -2.66
CA GLY A 335 0.56 -0.51 -2.60
C GLY A 335 -0.06 -0.64 -3.99
N TYR A 336 -0.08 -1.86 -4.53
CA TYR A 336 -0.61 -2.14 -5.86
C TYR A 336 -2.08 -2.53 -5.82
N TYR A 337 -2.87 -1.89 -6.66
CA TYR A 337 -4.24 -2.28 -6.99
C TYR A 337 -4.33 -2.59 -8.49
N MET A 338 -4.52 -3.81 -8.95
CA MET A 338 -4.40 -5.08 -8.22
C MET A 338 -2.99 -5.65 -8.37
N TYR A 339 -2.54 -6.48 -7.41
CA TYR A 339 -1.37 -7.33 -7.60
C TYR A 339 -1.76 -8.73 -8.08
N HIS A 340 -2.97 -9.17 -7.73
CA HIS A 340 -3.56 -10.43 -8.15
C HIS A 340 -4.99 -10.19 -8.63
N GLY A 341 -5.29 -10.66 -9.82
CA GLY A 341 -6.65 -10.69 -10.36
C GLY A 341 -7.53 -11.72 -9.66
N GLY A 342 -8.56 -12.19 -10.34
CA GLY A 342 -9.41 -13.26 -9.84
C GLY A 342 -10.70 -13.41 -10.64
N THR A 343 -11.59 -14.28 -10.17
CA THR A 343 -12.90 -14.53 -10.76
C THR A 343 -13.99 -14.05 -9.80
N ASN A 344 -14.91 -13.22 -10.28
CA ASN A 344 -16.05 -12.79 -9.48
C ASN A 344 -16.84 -14.02 -9.02
N PRO A 345 -17.14 -14.15 -7.71
CA PRO A 345 -17.95 -15.26 -7.23
C PRO A 345 -19.39 -15.13 -7.71
N GLU A 346 -20.07 -16.25 -7.85
CA GLU A 346 -21.50 -16.28 -8.14
C GLU A 346 -22.31 -15.82 -6.91
N GLY A 347 -23.22 -14.90 -7.12
CA GLY A 347 -24.24 -14.52 -6.14
C GLY A 347 -25.43 -15.46 -6.21
N VAL A 348 -26.25 -15.46 -5.16
CA VAL A 348 -27.54 -16.20 -5.13
C VAL A 348 -28.63 -15.42 -5.85
N LEU A 349 -28.62 -14.10 -5.73
CA LEU A 349 -29.65 -13.21 -6.27
C LEU A 349 -29.14 -12.41 -7.47
N HIS A 350 -27.88 -12.05 -7.49
CA HIS A 350 -27.31 -11.10 -8.47
C HIS A 350 -25.91 -11.52 -8.89
N THR A 351 -25.46 -11.05 -10.06
CA THR A 351 -24.04 -11.08 -10.43
C THR A 351 -23.26 -10.11 -9.54
N MET A 352 -22.01 -10.46 -9.26
CA MET A 352 -21.18 -9.68 -8.32
C MET A 352 -20.35 -8.57 -8.98
N ASN A 353 -20.31 -8.50 -10.31
CA ASN A 353 -19.59 -7.47 -11.05
C ASN A 353 -20.30 -6.11 -10.98
N GLU A 354 -19.53 -5.03 -11.11
CA GLU A 354 -20.09 -3.71 -11.37
C GLU A 354 -20.78 -3.70 -12.74
N CYS A 355 -22.04 -3.30 -12.78
CA CYS A 355 -22.84 -3.23 -14.00
C CYS A 355 -23.83 -2.09 -13.94
N GLN A 356 -24.30 -1.61 -15.12
CA GLN A 356 -25.21 -0.47 -15.25
C GLN A 356 -26.61 -0.74 -14.68
N THR A 357 -26.95 -1.98 -14.37
CA THR A 357 -28.25 -2.35 -13.79
C THR A 357 -28.28 -2.35 -12.28
N SER A 358 -27.15 -2.05 -11.62
CA SER A 358 -27.09 -2.00 -10.15
C SER A 358 -27.57 -0.65 -9.61
N PRO A 359 -28.22 -0.61 -8.44
CA PRO A 359 -28.74 0.64 -7.89
C PRO A 359 -27.68 1.61 -7.38
N GLY A 360 -26.47 1.14 -7.05
CA GLY A 360 -25.44 1.94 -6.37
C GLY A 360 -24.24 2.33 -7.21
N THR A 361 -23.84 1.51 -8.18
CA THR A 361 -22.74 1.80 -9.10
C THR A 361 -23.16 1.45 -10.52
N ALA A 362 -23.44 2.44 -11.33
CA ALA A 362 -23.95 2.25 -12.69
C ALA A 362 -23.02 2.87 -13.76
N ASN A 363 -21.74 3.13 -13.40
CA ASN A 363 -20.83 3.86 -14.28
C ASN A 363 -20.15 2.94 -15.30
N ASN A 364 -19.86 1.70 -14.92
CA ASN A 364 -19.10 0.76 -15.73
C ASN A 364 -19.88 -0.52 -15.97
N ASP A 365 -19.58 -1.18 -17.10
CA ASP A 365 -19.98 -2.55 -17.38
C ASP A 365 -18.73 -3.42 -17.45
N LEU A 366 -18.43 -4.06 -16.33
CA LEU A 366 -17.32 -4.98 -16.23
C LEU A 366 -17.76 -6.40 -16.60
N PRO A 367 -16.86 -7.25 -17.07
CA PRO A 367 -17.16 -8.66 -17.31
C PRO A 367 -17.78 -9.32 -16.08
N VAL A 368 -18.77 -10.21 -16.32
CA VAL A 368 -19.50 -10.86 -15.21
C VAL A 368 -18.59 -11.70 -14.34
N MET A 369 -17.70 -12.47 -14.97
CA MET A 369 -16.85 -13.45 -14.26
C MET A 369 -15.41 -12.96 -14.11
N THR A 370 -14.74 -12.62 -15.19
CA THR A 370 -13.31 -12.32 -15.12
C THR A 370 -13.03 -11.00 -14.43
N TYR A 371 -12.10 -11.04 -13.51
CA TYR A 371 -11.47 -9.88 -12.88
C TYR A 371 -9.95 -10.02 -12.96
N ASP A 372 -9.44 -10.32 -14.16
CA ASP A 372 -8.01 -10.53 -14.41
C ASP A 372 -7.16 -9.29 -14.06
N PHE A 373 -7.71 -8.10 -14.29
CA PHE A 373 -7.11 -6.79 -14.04
C PHE A 373 -5.77 -6.58 -14.76
N GLN A 374 -5.32 -7.50 -15.61
CA GLN A 374 -3.96 -7.51 -16.14
C GLN A 374 -2.92 -7.34 -15.02
N ALA A 375 -3.21 -7.88 -13.84
CA ALA A 375 -2.38 -7.76 -12.66
C ALA A 375 -1.08 -8.58 -12.80
N PRO A 376 -0.02 -8.35 -12.00
CA PRO A 376 1.18 -9.18 -12.01
C PRO A 376 0.89 -10.68 -11.92
N LEU A 377 -0.10 -11.06 -11.11
CA LEU A 377 -0.73 -12.38 -11.11
C LEU A 377 -2.16 -12.21 -11.65
N GLY A 378 -2.47 -12.81 -12.78
CA GLY A 378 -3.77 -12.69 -13.43
C GLY A 378 -4.86 -13.49 -12.76
N GLU A 379 -6.00 -13.66 -13.46
CA GLU A 379 -7.22 -14.27 -12.92
C GLU A 379 -7.00 -15.64 -12.24
N PHE A 380 -6.16 -16.49 -12.83
CA PHE A 380 -5.88 -17.85 -12.35
C PHE A 380 -4.47 -17.98 -11.75
N GLY A 381 -3.88 -16.88 -11.27
CA GLY A 381 -2.54 -16.88 -10.72
C GLY A 381 -1.42 -17.08 -11.75
N GLN A 382 -1.72 -16.94 -13.05
CA GLN A 382 -0.70 -16.90 -14.10
C GLN A 382 0.10 -15.60 -13.99
N THR A 383 1.41 -15.69 -14.23
CA THR A 383 2.30 -14.52 -14.18
C THR A 383 2.25 -13.74 -15.48
N TYR A 384 2.02 -12.43 -15.38
CA TYR A 384 2.28 -11.50 -16.47
C TYR A 384 3.74 -10.99 -16.44
N PRO A 385 4.28 -10.46 -17.54
CA PRO A 385 5.68 -10.03 -17.59
C PRO A 385 6.09 -9.05 -16.51
N HIS A 386 5.20 -8.15 -16.07
CA HIS A 386 5.49 -7.18 -15.01
C HIS A 386 5.60 -7.79 -13.60
N TYR A 387 5.14 -9.02 -13.37
CA TYR A 387 5.50 -9.76 -12.17
C TYR A 387 7.02 -9.91 -12.02
N TYR A 388 7.71 -10.19 -13.11
CA TYR A 388 9.17 -10.35 -13.13
C TYR A 388 9.91 -9.02 -13.18
N THR A 389 9.39 -8.02 -13.89
CA THR A 389 10.05 -6.71 -14.00
C THR A 389 9.94 -5.90 -12.71
N LEU A 390 8.87 -6.02 -11.94
CA LEU A 390 8.70 -5.38 -10.65
C LEU A 390 9.58 -6.01 -9.54
N ARG A 391 9.86 -7.30 -9.62
CA ARG A 391 10.58 -8.03 -8.58
C ARG A 391 11.94 -7.42 -8.20
N PRO A 392 12.82 -6.98 -9.12
CA PRO A 392 14.07 -6.30 -8.76
C PRO A 392 13.85 -5.03 -7.93
N LEU A 393 12.79 -4.25 -8.23
CA LEU A 393 12.43 -3.07 -7.43
C LEU A 393 11.95 -3.46 -6.03
N HIS A 394 11.17 -4.51 -5.91
CA HIS A 394 10.71 -5.02 -4.61
C HIS A 394 11.88 -5.56 -3.76
N LEU A 395 12.83 -6.26 -4.38
CA LEU A 395 14.05 -6.72 -3.70
C LEU A 395 14.90 -5.54 -3.22
N PHE A 396 15.02 -4.49 -4.03
CA PHE A 396 15.67 -3.24 -3.62
C PHE A 396 14.97 -2.63 -2.40
N MET A 397 13.66 -2.53 -2.40
CA MET A 397 12.90 -2.00 -1.25
C MET A 397 13.06 -2.86 0.01
N HIS A 398 13.08 -4.18 -0.15
CA HIS A 398 13.32 -5.10 0.96
C HIS A 398 14.70 -4.87 1.60
N ASP A 399 15.74 -4.70 0.80
CA ASP A 399 17.12 -4.68 1.29
C ASP A 399 17.62 -3.27 1.69
N TRP A 400 17.06 -2.21 1.10
CA TRP A 400 17.43 -0.81 1.38
C TRP A 400 16.26 0.07 1.84
N GLY A 401 15.09 -0.49 2.07
CA GLY A 401 13.91 0.29 2.48
C GLY A 401 14.11 1.06 3.78
N GLU A 402 14.76 0.45 4.78
CA GLU A 402 15.08 1.13 6.04
C GLU A 402 16.05 2.31 5.82
N THR A 403 17.01 2.16 4.92
CA THR A 403 17.95 3.23 4.52
C THR A 403 17.22 4.33 3.72
N LEU A 404 16.30 3.93 2.84
CA LEU A 404 15.56 4.85 1.95
C LEU A 404 14.52 5.68 2.70
N ALA A 405 13.80 5.07 3.65
CA ALA A 405 12.64 5.68 4.28
C ALA A 405 12.91 7.07 4.93
N PRO A 406 14.03 7.32 5.63
CA PRO A 406 14.32 8.65 6.17
C PRO A 406 14.81 9.65 5.12
N MET A 407 15.12 9.23 3.89
CA MET A 407 15.65 10.10 2.86
C MET A 407 14.55 11.00 2.27
N ARG A 408 14.83 12.30 2.15
CA ARG A 408 13.93 13.28 1.55
C ARG A 408 14.06 13.29 0.04
N ALA A 409 12.93 13.44 -0.65
CA ALA A 409 12.90 13.61 -2.10
C ALA A 409 13.25 15.05 -2.49
N SER A 410 14.02 15.19 -3.57
CA SER A 410 14.27 16.45 -4.27
C SER A 410 14.18 16.23 -5.79
N PHE A 411 13.78 17.27 -6.51
CA PHE A 411 13.41 17.17 -7.92
C PHE A 411 14.27 18.13 -8.75
N PRO A 412 15.47 17.70 -9.21
CA PRO A 412 16.30 18.51 -10.07
C PRO A 412 15.73 18.68 -11.48
N SER A 413 14.92 17.73 -11.97
CA SER A 413 14.14 17.88 -13.20
C SER A 413 12.83 18.64 -12.95
N PRO A 414 12.24 19.30 -13.97
CA PRO A 414 10.94 19.91 -13.86
C PRO A 414 9.88 18.88 -13.41
N GLN A 415 9.01 19.28 -12.50
CA GLN A 415 7.93 18.42 -11.99
C GLN A 415 6.69 18.41 -12.88
N GLU A 416 6.50 19.47 -13.66
CA GLU A 416 5.36 19.65 -14.58
C GLU A 416 5.84 19.56 -16.03
N LEU A 417 6.04 18.34 -16.50
CA LEU A 417 6.33 18.09 -17.91
C LEU A 417 5.02 17.85 -18.68
N LYS A 418 4.97 18.27 -19.92
CA LYS A 418 3.85 17.95 -20.82
C LYS A 418 3.92 16.49 -21.24
N GLN A 419 2.77 15.97 -21.65
CA GLN A 419 2.69 14.65 -22.27
C GLN A 419 3.64 14.57 -23.48
N GLY A 420 4.44 13.51 -23.54
CA GLY A 420 5.43 13.29 -24.60
C GLY A 420 6.61 14.25 -24.60
N ASP A 421 6.85 14.99 -23.50
CA ASP A 421 8.03 15.87 -23.42
C ASP A 421 9.31 15.04 -23.50
N ASP A 422 10.03 15.23 -24.59
CA ASP A 422 11.28 14.53 -24.92
C ASP A 422 12.53 15.44 -24.81
N GLN A 423 12.40 16.65 -24.27
CA GLN A 423 13.53 17.56 -24.15
C GLN A 423 14.36 17.27 -22.90
N GLN A 424 13.73 16.81 -21.84
CA GLN A 424 14.36 16.67 -20.54
C GLN A 424 14.33 15.23 -20.03
N LEU A 425 15.36 14.84 -19.28
CA LEU A 425 15.34 13.61 -18.52
C LEU A 425 14.51 13.80 -17.25
N ARG A 426 13.63 12.87 -16.94
CA ARG A 426 12.92 12.78 -15.67
C ARG A 426 13.81 12.12 -14.64
N TRP A 427 14.13 12.82 -13.55
CA TRP A 427 14.92 12.24 -12.47
C TRP A 427 14.66 12.94 -11.14
N ALA A 428 14.86 12.20 -10.05
CA ALA A 428 14.73 12.67 -8.68
C ALA A 428 15.86 12.11 -7.81
N VAL A 429 16.05 12.71 -6.66
CA VAL A 429 17.05 12.28 -5.67
C VAL A 429 16.35 12.07 -4.33
N ARG A 430 16.52 10.90 -3.73
CA ARG A 430 16.23 10.65 -2.33
C ARG A 430 17.54 10.73 -1.56
N SER A 431 17.65 11.63 -0.57
CA SER A 431 18.91 11.82 0.16
C SER A 431 18.70 12.13 1.64
N ILE A 432 19.71 11.79 2.42
CA ILE A 432 19.89 12.21 3.80
C ILE A 432 21.22 12.96 3.92
N ASN A 433 21.18 14.16 4.46
CA ASN A 433 22.40 14.96 4.70
C ASN A 433 23.09 14.50 5.97
N GLY A 434 24.42 14.35 5.95
CA GLY A 434 25.23 13.91 7.08
C GLY A 434 25.24 14.83 8.32
N LYS A 435 24.39 15.88 8.36
CA LYS A 435 24.31 16.85 9.45
C LYS A 435 22.90 17.07 9.98
N GLN A 436 22.09 16.05 10.16
CA GLN A 436 20.82 16.20 10.90
C GLN A 436 20.72 15.14 12.00
N GLY A 437 20.88 15.62 13.23
CA GLY A 437 20.59 14.88 14.46
C GLY A 437 21.82 14.53 15.30
N ASN A 438 21.69 14.69 16.63
CA ASN A 438 22.65 14.34 17.66
C ASN A 438 22.89 12.83 17.82
N GLU A 439 22.65 12.03 16.78
CA GLU A 439 22.98 10.62 16.77
C GLU A 439 24.29 10.41 16.02
N THR A 440 25.33 10.10 16.75
CA THR A 440 26.59 9.59 16.24
C THR A 440 26.30 8.24 15.54
N SER A 441 26.05 8.28 14.23
CA SER A 441 26.13 7.06 13.43
C SER A 441 27.60 6.60 13.45
N SER A 442 27.82 5.35 13.82
CA SER A 442 29.12 4.71 13.92
C SER A 442 29.88 4.54 12.59
N SER A 443 29.44 5.15 11.50
CA SER A 443 30.16 5.25 10.22
C SER A 443 30.60 6.70 10.00
N GLY A 444 31.85 6.96 10.27
CA GLY A 444 32.48 8.28 10.30
C GLY A 444 32.70 8.95 8.94
N THR A 445 31.65 9.21 8.17
CA THR A 445 31.77 10.09 6.99
C THR A 445 30.73 11.19 7.05
N ALA A 446 31.20 12.44 7.04
CA ALA A 446 30.39 13.66 7.02
C ALA A 446 29.68 13.88 5.65
N GLU A 447 29.71 12.93 4.76
CA GLU A 447 29.11 12.99 3.43
C GLU A 447 27.72 12.33 3.48
N GLY A 448 26.70 13.03 2.93
CA GLY A 448 25.34 12.51 2.84
C GLY A 448 25.25 11.28 1.92
N SER A 449 24.20 10.48 2.09
CA SER A 449 23.89 9.32 1.26
C SER A 449 22.66 9.58 0.40
N ALA A 450 22.60 8.99 -0.79
CA ALA A 450 21.47 9.20 -1.70
C ALA A 450 21.21 8.00 -2.64
N PHE A 451 19.97 7.98 -3.16
CA PHE A 451 19.59 7.25 -4.35
C PHE A 451 19.11 8.22 -5.41
N ILE A 452 19.62 8.08 -6.63
CA ILE A 452 19.20 8.86 -7.81
C ILE A 452 18.27 7.99 -8.63
N PHE A 453 17.03 8.45 -8.80
CA PHE A 453 15.99 7.78 -9.59
C PHE A 453 15.92 8.41 -10.96
N VAL A 454 15.94 7.58 -12.01
CA VAL A 454 15.91 8.01 -13.41
C VAL A 454 14.77 7.33 -14.14
N ASN A 455 13.97 8.09 -14.87
CA ASN A 455 12.90 7.57 -15.72
C ASN A 455 12.94 8.22 -17.10
N ASN A 456 13.35 7.48 -18.13
CA ASN A 456 13.28 7.89 -19.53
C ASN A 456 12.21 7.09 -20.29
N TYR A 457 11.06 6.90 -19.63
CA TYR A 457 9.89 6.20 -20.15
C TYR A 457 8.62 7.03 -19.94
N GLU A 458 7.72 6.98 -20.90
CA GLU A 458 6.35 7.44 -20.80
C GLU A 458 5.46 6.58 -21.70
N ARG A 459 4.29 6.19 -21.22
CA ARG A 459 3.32 5.39 -21.97
C ARG A 459 2.94 6.06 -23.28
N PHE A 460 2.90 5.28 -24.35
CA PHE A 460 2.62 5.68 -25.74
C PHE A 460 3.68 6.54 -26.42
N PHE A 461 4.72 7.00 -25.72
CA PHE A 461 5.76 7.84 -26.30
C PHE A 461 7.12 7.16 -26.30
N LYS A 462 7.75 7.14 -27.47
CA LYS A 462 9.13 6.67 -27.58
C LYS A 462 10.06 7.86 -27.35
N LEU A 463 10.45 8.05 -26.09
CA LEU A 463 11.40 9.11 -25.73
C LEU A 463 12.77 8.84 -26.35
N SER A 464 13.48 9.89 -26.73
CA SER A 464 14.81 9.77 -27.29
C SER A 464 15.87 9.42 -26.22
N LYS A 465 17.00 8.90 -26.67
CA LYS A 465 18.19 8.73 -25.85
C LYS A 465 18.69 10.10 -25.37
N LYS A 466 18.94 10.25 -24.06
CA LYS A 466 19.54 11.45 -23.49
C LYS A 466 21.05 11.28 -23.41
N ALA A 467 21.80 12.08 -24.15
CA ALA A 467 23.27 12.03 -24.19
C ALA A 467 23.88 13.08 -23.22
N ASN A 468 25.09 12.80 -22.74
CA ASN A 468 25.87 13.70 -21.89
C ASN A 468 25.13 14.16 -20.61
N VAL A 469 24.26 13.32 -20.05
CA VAL A 469 23.51 13.62 -18.81
C VAL A 469 24.47 13.70 -17.63
N GLN A 470 24.43 14.81 -16.90
CA GLN A 470 25.18 14.98 -15.66
C GLN A 470 24.25 14.85 -14.47
N LEU A 471 24.36 13.75 -13.74
CA LEU A 471 23.63 13.52 -12.49
C LEU A 471 24.52 13.85 -11.28
N GLU A 472 23.92 14.39 -10.23
CA GLU A 472 24.63 14.75 -9.01
C GLU A 472 23.76 14.53 -7.77
N ALA A 473 24.35 14.01 -6.70
CA ALA A 473 23.73 13.93 -5.38
C ALA A 473 24.79 14.02 -4.28
N CYS A 474 24.48 14.65 -3.16
CA CYS A 474 25.39 14.79 -2.00
C CYS A 474 26.78 15.33 -2.37
N GLY A 475 26.86 16.28 -3.34
CA GLY A 475 28.12 16.83 -3.81
C GLY A 475 28.95 15.91 -4.72
N ILE A 476 28.43 14.70 -5.02
CA ILE A 476 29.11 13.74 -5.92
C ILE A 476 28.48 13.82 -7.30
N LYS A 477 29.31 14.19 -8.29
CA LYS A 477 28.93 14.17 -9.72
C LYS A 477 29.25 12.80 -10.31
N LEU A 478 28.23 12.15 -10.87
CA LEU A 478 28.44 10.92 -11.63
C LEU A 478 29.15 11.25 -12.97
N PRO A 479 29.79 10.29 -13.63
CA PRO A 479 30.28 10.48 -14.99
C PRO A 479 29.16 10.94 -15.93
N LYS A 480 29.49 11.60 -17.02
CA LYS A 480 28.48 11.90 -18.06
C LYS A 480 27.92 10.61 -18.62
N LEU A 481 26.62 10.46 -18.53
CA LEU A 481 25.90 9.25 -18.89
C LEU A 481 25.17 9.42 -20.23
N SER A 482 24.92 8.30 -20.84
CA SER A 482 24.00 8.16 -21.96
C SER A 482 22.81 7.31 -21.48
N ILE A 483 21.66 7.93 -21.33
CA ILE A 483 20.44 7.29 -20.82
C ILE A 483 19.60 6.85 -22.04
N PRO A 484 19.47 5.54 -22.31
CA PRO A 484 18.67 5.03 -23.43
C PRO A 484 17.18 5.38 -23.30
N SER A 485 16.46 5.30 -24.41
CA SER A 485 15.00 5.25 -24.42
C SER A 485 14.51 4.07 -23.58
N GLY A 486 13.49 4.28 -22.77
CA GLY A 486 12.93 3.24 -21.90
C GLY A 486 13.78 2.90 -20.66
N CYS A 487 14.90 3.59 -20.43
CA CYS A 487 15.74 3.37 -19.25
C CYS A 487 15.04 3.85 -17.98
N MET A 488 14.97 2.98 -17.00
CA MET A 488 14.47 3.22 -15.65
C MET A 488 15.48 2.62 -14.66
N ALA A 489 16.02 3.42 -13.75
CA ALA A 489 17.12 2.98 -12.88
C ALA A 489 17.19 3.72 -11.54
N ILE A 490 17.82 3.09 -10.55
CA ILE A 490 18.14 3.65 -9.24
C ILE A 490 19.65 3.55 -9.03
N PHE A 491 20.35 4.68 -8.97
CA PHE A 491 21.80 4.73 -8.79
C PHE A 491 22.14 5.09 -7.35
N PRO A 492 22.98 4.29 -6.64
CA PRO A 492 23.40 4.60 -5.27
C PRO A 492 24.51 5.67 -5.26
N VAL A 493 24.51 6.48 -4.20
CA VAL A 493 25.57 7.42 -3.86
C VAL A 493 25.87 7.30 -2.35
N ASN A 494 27.08 6.94 -1.98
CA ASN A 494 27.53 6.68 -0.60
C ASN A 494 26.64 5.66 0.12
N ILE A 495 26.34 4.55 -0.52
CA ILE A 495 25.53 3.45 0.02
C ILE A 495 26.41 2.19 0.17
N ASP A 496 26.41 1.56 1.33
CA ASP A 496 27.11 0.30 1.62
C ASP A 496 28.60 0.30 1.20
N GLY A 497 29.29 1.43 1.38
CA GLY A 497 30.70 1.60 0.96
C GLY A 497 30.88 1.88 -0.53
N ILE A 498 29.81 1.90 -1.32
CA ILE A 498 29.82 2.28 -2.72
C ILE A 498 29.74 3.81 -2.81
N ARG A 499 30.83 4.46 -3.25
CA ARG A 499 30.82 5.92 -3.44
C ARG A 499 29.76 6.36 -4.45
N TYR A 500 29.68 5.70 -5.58
CA TYR A 500 28.57 5.74 -6.54
C TYR A 500 28.64 4.56 -7.50
N ALA A 501 27.51 4.19 -8.07
CA ALA A 501 27.45 3.28 -9.21
C ALA A 501 26.49 3.83 -10.28
N THR A 502 26.77 3.52 -11.55
CA THR A 502 25.90 3.76 -12.70
C THR A 502 25.18 2.48 -13.12
N ALA A 503 24.87 1.67 -12.11
CA ALA A 503 24.12 0.43 -12.18
C ALA A 503 23.11 0.41 -11.01
N GLN A 504 21.99 -0.23 -11.23
CA GLN A 504 20.92 -0.31 -10.23
C GLN A 504 21.24 -1.33 -9.15
N LEU A 505 21.02 -0.96 -7.90
CA LEU A 505 20.99 -1.91 -6.79
C LEU A 505 19.76 -2.82 -6.92
N VAL A 506 19.97 -4.13 -6.81
CA VAL A 506 18.91 -5.13 -6.94
C VAL A 506 18.67 -5.86 -5.63
N ALA A 507 19.73 -6.40 -5.03
CA ALA A 507 19.63 -7.18 -3.80
C ALA A 507 20.93 -7.19 -3.01
N ARG A 508 20.85 -7.50 -1.71
CA ARG A 508 21.97 -7.76 -0.82
C ARG A 508 21.76 -9.12 -0.17
N ARG A 509 22.68 -10.06 -0.42
CA ARG A 509 22.61 -11.43 0.09
C ARG A 509 24.00 -11.89 0.50
N GLU A 510 24.12 -12.51 1.68
CA GLU A 510 25.38 -13.11 2.18
C GLU A 510 26.58 -12.16 2.13
N GLY A 511 26.38 -10.89 2.48
CA GLY A 511 27.45 -9.85 2.44
C GLY A 511 27.83 -9.39 1.02
N LYS A 512 27.12 -9.83 -0.02
CA LYS A 512 27.33 -9.40 -1.41
C LYS A 512 26.22 -8.45 -1.83
N THR A 513 26.59 -7.40 -2.56
CA THR A 513 25.65 -6.46 -3.22
C THR A 513 25.56 -6.80 -4.69
N TYR A 514 24.35 -6.99 -5.18
CA TYR A 514 24.05 -7.29 -6.58
C TYR A 514 23.58 -6.02 -7.29
N LEU A 515 24.19 -5.76 -8.44
CA LEU A 515 23.91 -4.62 -9.31
C LEU A 515 23.49 -5.13 -10.70
N MET A 516 22.59 -4.41 -11.37
CA MET A 516 22.11 -4.69 -12.72
C MET A 516 22.41 -3.50 -13.66
#